data_a1c7073438feb44ca77f5fd0b298ab4e
#
_entry.id   a1c7073438feb44ca77f5fd0b298ab4e
#
_cell.length_a   1.000
_cell.length_b   1.000
_cell.length_c   1.000
_cell.angle_alpha   90.00
_cell.angle_beta   90.00
_cell.angle_gamma   90.00
#
_symmetry.space_group_name_H-M   'P 1'
#
loop_
_entity.id
_entity.type
_entity.pdbx_description
1 polymer ?
#
loop_
_entity_poly.entity_id
_entity_poly.type
_entity_poly.pdbx_seq_one_letter_code
_entity_poly.pdbx_strand_id
1 'polypeptide(L)'
;HKEWEGGWPYLALIKSLVAVAALFHDWGKSSDHFQKKLRSSSMEKDPYRHEWVSCQMLAAVAKISGDTEDDDAWIRLFMDGKLKKTALKKEMKDRGSQADALPDMPPIMRLIAWLILSHHRLPVTRNEMEYKLCAMEPLLSLEALFSMVKGDWGYEGVIPAAKNPCFAFSRGFLLDDDDWNKSVKKWLARLLREKAQLQQLCAESSQAMRPLLLYAREALMLADHFVSSQKCQTDIPTEEQKKVLYANTEGDDLCDTLFSHLTKVAAQAVNIAHQLPLFTNEMDVTDTVRFKPAKAPYQWQDKAVREVQAAKQEGEEQAWFVMNMASTGCGKTTANAKLMQSLSPDGKSMRYTLALGLRSLTLQTGSEYQERMHLTKDELAIVIGSSAVEELYRQEKQSDSADLEEKGSPCEIGGSGEEELLEDMLSFEDNFTHEQLKYLDIYLDGRRNPQAKKNGAFLFKPVLVATID
;
A
#
# COMPACT_ATOMS: atom_id res chain seq x y z
N HIS A 1 18.32 -15.77 -14.32
CA HIS A 1 17.58 -14.50 -14.49
C HIS A 1 16.52 -14.70 -15.56
N LYS A 2 15.29 -14.41 -15.23
CA LYS A 2 14.20 -14.35 -16.22
C LYS A 2 14.25 -12.98 -16.90
N GLU A 3 13.80 -12.86 -18.15
CA GLU A 3 13.87 -11.61 -18.92
C GLU A 3 13.30 -10.39 -18.19
N TRP A 4 12.20 -10.57 -17.45
CA TRP A 4 11.55 -9.51 -16.68
C TRP A 4 12.31 -9.03 -15.43
N GLU A 5 13.31 -9.76 -14.95
CA GLU A 5 14.14 -9.34 -13.79
C GLU A 5 15.16 -8.24 -14.18
N GLY A 6 15.57 -8.19 -15.44
CA GLY A 6 16.64 -7.29 -15.91
C GLY A 6 16.27 -5.82 -15.93
N GLY A 7 14.99 -5.47 -16.01
CA GLY A 7 14.51 -4.10 -16.11
C GLY A 7 14.34 -3.36 -14.76
N TRP A 8 14.59 -4.03 -13.63
CA TRP A 8 14.36 -3.46 -12.29
C TRP A 8 15.66 -3.37 -11.46
N PRO A 9 16.46 -2.32 -11.61
CA PRO A 9 17.77 -2.20 -10.97
C PRO A 9 17.72 -2.21 -9.44
N TYR A 10 16.59 -1.81 -8.85
CA TYR A 10 16.37 -1.76 -7.40
C TYR A 10 15.67 -3.01 -6.84
N LEU A 11 15.42 -4.04 -7.63
CA LEU A 11 14.65 -5.20 -7.19
C LEU A 11 15.30 -5.92 -6.01
N ALA A 12 16.62 -6.09 -6.02
CA ALA A 12 17.36 -6.71 -4.92
C ALA A 12 17.26 -5.89 -3.62
N LEU A 13 17.31 -4.56 -3.75
CA LEU A 13 17.15 -3.62 -2.66
C LEU A 13 15.72 -3.67 -2.08
N ILE A 14 14.69 -3.62 -2.93
CA ILE A 14 13.28 -3.72 -2.50
C ILE A 14 13.07 -5.03 -1.74
N LYS A 15 13.56 -6.16 -2.26
CA LYS A 15 13.41 -7.49 -1.62
C LYS A 15 14.09 -7.56 -0.26
N SER A 16 15.28 -7.01 -0.10
CA SER A 16 15.98 -7.01 1.19
C SER A 16 15.35 -6.06 2.19
N LEU A 17 14.93 -4.87 1.75
CA LEU A 17 14.30 -3.88 2.60
C LEU A 17 12.94 -4.38 3.12
N VAL A 18 12.09 -4.90 2.22
CA VAL A 18 10.77 -5.42 2.62
C VAL A 18 10.86 -6.65 3.51
N ALA A 19 11.85 -7.53 3.27
CA ALA A 19 12.04 -8.70 4.13
C ALA A 19 12.41 -8.32 5.56
N VAL A 20 13.31 -7.33 5.72
CA VAL A 20 13.66 -6.82 7.06
C VAL A 20 12.45 -6.13 7.68
N ALA A 21 11.75 -5.25 6.95
CA ALA A 21 10.54 -4.61 7.45
C ALA A 21 9.50 -5.64 7.90
N ALA A 22 9.27 -6.70 7.12
CA ALA A 22 8.33 -7.77 7.44
C ALA A 22 8.71 -8.56 8.70
N LEU A 23 9.99 -8.79 8.95
CA LEU A 23 10.45 -9.46 10.17
C LEU A 23 10.24 -8.65 11.46
N PHE A 24 10.00 -7.34 11.33
CA PHE A 24 9.81 -6.43 12.46
C PHE A 24 8.44 -5.75 12.50
N HIS A 25 7.60 -5.84 11.46
CA HIS A 25 6.38 -5.02 11.34
C HIS A 25 5.44 -5.19 12.55
N ASP A 26 5.28 -6.41 13.02
CA ASP A 26 4.41 -6.78 14.10
C ASP A 26 5.17 -7.11 15.41
N TRP A 27 6.43 -6.71 15.53
CA TRP A 27 7.23 -7.00 16.72
C TRP A 27 6.60 -6.44 18.00
N GLY A 28 5.89 -5.31 17.92
CA GLY A 28 5.12 -4.72 19.00
C GLY A 28 3.98 -5.59 19.53
N LYS A 29 3.51 -6.57 18.76
CA LYS A 29 2.55 -7.58 19.24
C LYS A 29 3.12 -8.44 20.39
N SER A 30 4.43 -8.44 20.62
CA SER A 30 5.04 -9.11 21.78
C SER A 30 4.74 -8.42 23.12
N SER A 31 4.14 -7.22 23.13
CA SER A 31 3.78 -6.48 24.33
C SER A 31 2.74 -7.20 25.20
N ASP A 32 2.80 -6.98 26.50
CA ASP A 32 1.86 -7.59 27.45
C ASP A 32 0.41 -7.18 27.18
N HIS A 33 0.19 -5.93 26.73
CA HIS A 33 -1.13 -5.44 26.35
C HIS A 33 -1.72 -6.26 25.20
N PHE A 34 -0.97 -6.38 24.09
CA PHE A 34 -1.46 -7.08 22.91
C PHE A 34 -1.67 -8.58 23.17
N GLN A 35 -0.71 -9.22 23.85
CA GLN A 35 -0.83 -10.65 24.22
C GLN A 35 -1.99 -10.93 25.19
N LYS A 36 -2.32 -10.00 26.09
CA LYS A 36 -3.49 -10.09 26.97
C LYS A 36 -4.78 -9.97 26.13
N LYS A 37 -4.83 -8.98 25.24
CA LYS A 37 -5.98 -8.75 24.37
C LYS A 37 -6.32 -9.98 23.52
N LEU A 38 -5.34 -10.59 22.85
CA LEU A 38 -5.56 -11.82 22.07
C LEU A 38 -6.13 -12.96 22.91
N ARG A 39 -5.65 -13.12 24.16
CA ARG A 39 -6.05 -14.22 25.05
C ARG A 39 -7.38 -14.01 25.76
N SER A 40 -7.90 -12.81 25.80
CA SER A 40 -9.16 -12.47 26.45
C SER A 40 -10.27 -12.15 25.48
N SER A 41 -10.03 -12.24 24.17
CA SER A 41 -10.95 -11.79 23.10
C SER A 41 -11.51 -10.39 23.37
N SER A 42 -10.69 -9.52 23.99
CA SER A 42 -11.10 -8.18 24.40
C SER A 42 -11.27 -7.26 23.20
N MET A 43 -12.38 -6.54 23.14
CA MET A 43 -12.66 -5.51 22.14
C MET A 43 -12.09 -4.13 22.53
N GLU A 44 -11.29 -4.04 23.60
CA GLU A 44 -10.69 -2.79 24.02
C GLU A 44 -9.74 -2.25 22.94
N LYS A 45 -9.79 -0.93 22.74
CA LYS A 45 -8.87 -0.24 21.84
C LYS A 45 -7.47 -0.25 22.44
N ASP A 46 -6.47 -0.50 21.58
CA ASP A 46 -5.07 -0.47 22.01
C ASP A 46 -4.66 0.98 22.35
N PRO A 47 -4.01 1.25 23.49
CA PRO A 47 -3.52 2.59 23.86
C PRO A 47 -2.51 3.14 22.86
N TYR A 48 -1.69 2.25 22.30
CA TYR A 48 -0.79 2.48 21.18
C TYR A 48 -0.95 1.35 20.17
N ARG A 49 -0.93 1.69 18.90
CA ARG A 49 -0.91 0.69 17.83
C ARG A 49 0.37 -0.16 17.91
N HIS A 50 0.27 -1.45 17.57
CA HIS A 50 1.42 -2.36 17.61
C HIS A 50 2.54 -1.93 16.65
N GLU A 51 2.20 -1.31 15.51
CA GLU A 51 3.17 -0.75 14.57
C GLU A 51 4.01 0.36 15.22
N TRP A 52 3.36 1.22 16.01
CA TRP A 52 4.04 2.24 16.78
C TRP A 52 4.99 1.62 17.82
N VAL A 53 4.53 0.61 18.54
CA VAL A 53 5.37 -0.11 19.50
C VAL A 53 6.55 -0.80 18.81
N SER A 54 6.34 -1.39 17.62
CA SER A 54 7.42 -1.96 16.80
C SER A 54 8.49 -0.92 16.45
N CYS A 55 8.07 0.28 16.02
CA CYS A 55 8.99 1.39 15.75
C CYS A 55 9.75 1.84 17.00
N GLN A 56 9.10 1.90 18.17
CA GLN A 56 9.74 2.22 19.43
C GLN A 56 10.76 1.15 19.85
N MET A 57 10.50 -0.13 19.53
CA MET A 57 11.47 -1.21 19.76
C MET A 57 12.70 -1.07 18.85
N LEU A 58 12.54 -0.71 17.58
CA LEU A 58 13.68 -0.41 16.69
C LEU A 58 14.49 0.77 17.22
N ALA A 59 13.84 1.85 17.61
CA ALA A 59 14.51 3.00 18.21
C ALA A 59 15.25 2.64 19.52
N ALA A 60 14.70 1.72 20.33
CA ALA A 60 15.40 1.19 21.48
C ALA A 60 16.67 0.43 21.09
N VAL A 61 16.62 -0.35 20.01
CA VAL A 61 17.81 -1.03 19.46
C VAL A 61 18.87 -0.03 18.99
N ALA A 62 18.47 1.03 18.26
CA ALA A 62 19.39 2.09 17.85
C ALA A 62 20.10 2.72 19.06
N LYS A 63 19.36 3.07 20.12
CA LYS A 63 19.95 3.62 21.35
C LYS A 63 20.88 2.64 22.05
N ILE A 64 20.53 1.35 22.11
CA ILE A 64 21.36 0.31 22.71
C ILE A 64 22.65 0.10 21.91
N SER A 65 22.64 0.33 20.60
CA SER A 65 23.84 0.22 19.76
C SER A 65 24.90 1.29 20.07
N GLY A 66 24.50 2.38 20.74
CA GLY A 66 25.37 3.49 21.12
C GLY A 66 25.59 4.52 20.02
N ASP A 67 25.03 4.29 18.85
CA ASP A 67 25.06 5.22 17.70
C ASP A 67 23.69 5.25 17.01
N THR A 68 23.04 6.40 17.03
CA THR A 68 21.72 6.61 16.45
C THR A 68 21.78 7.15 15.02
N GLU A 69 22.98 7.36 14.48
CA GLU A 69 23.21 7.87 13.13
C GLU A 69 23.82 6.81 12.20
N ASP A 70 24.45 5.76 12.76
CA ASP A 70 25.10 4.70 11.98
C ASP A 70 24.26 3.40 11.96
N ASP A 71 23.84 3.01 10.76
CA ASP A 71 23.12 1.76 10.56
C ASP A 71 23.95 0.51 10.86
N ASP A 72 25.28 0.55 10.72
CA ASP A 72 26.13 -0.61 11.02
C ASP A 72 26.10 -0.98 12.51
N ALA A 73 25.95 0.00 13.38
CA ALA A 73 25.94 -0.22 14.82
C ALA A 73 24.78 -1.13 15.26
N TRP A 74 23.57 -0.79 14.86
CA TRP A 74 22.40 -1.60 15.23
C TRP A 74 22.33 -2.94 14.48
N ILE A 75 22.77 -2.98 13.21
CA ILE A 75 22.80 -4.22 12.42
C ILE A 75 23.75 -5.23 13.06
N ARG A 76 24.92 -4.78 13.51
CA ARG A 76 25.90 -5.64 14.21
C ARG A 76 25.33 -6.25 15.49
N LEU A 77 24.46 -5.55 16.23
CA LEU A 77 23.83 -6.13 17.43
C LEU A 77 23.06 -7.42 17.09
N PHE A 78 22.35 -7.45 15.98
CA PHE A 78 21.65 -8.65 15.51
C PHE A 78 22.61 -9.68 14.91
N MET A 79 23.51 -9.25 14.02
CA MET A 79 24.44 -10.14 13.32
C MET A 79 25.33 -10.92 14.29
N ASP A 80 25.84 -10.25 15.32
CA ASP A 80 26.72 -10.83 16.33
C ASP A 80 25.96 -11.51 17.48
N GLY A 81 24.63 -11.39 17.53
CA GLY A 81 23.82 -11.89 18.64
C GLY A 81 24.08 -11.16 19.96
N LYS A 82 24.51 -9.89 19.89
CA LYS A 82 24.88 -9.07 21.08
C LYS A 82 23.70 -8.28 21.68
N LEU A 83 22.55 -8.26 21.04
CA LEU A 83 21.37 -7.59 21.57
C LEU A 83 20.83 -8.34 22.79
N LYS A 84 21.03 -7.76 23.98
CA LYS A 84 20.60 -8.36 25.23
C LYS A 84 19.14 -8.00 25.54
N LYS A 85 18.31 -9.02 25.83
CA LYS A 85 16.89 -8.85 26.22
C LYS A 85 16.72 -7.93 27.42
N THR A 86 17.61 -8.03 28.40
CA THR A 86 17.58 -7.18 29.60
C THR A 86 17.78 -5.70 29.25
N ALA A 87 18.67 -5.40 28.31
CA ALA A 87 18.90 -4.05 27.86
C ALA A 87 17.67 -3.52 27.10
N LEU A 88 17.11 -4.34 26.18
CA LEU A 88 15.91 -3.97 25.43
C LEU A 88 14.71 -3.76 26.36
N LYS A 89 14.50 -4.65 27.34
CA LYS A 89 13.42 -4.53 28.32
C LYS A 89 13.54 -3.27 29.16
N LYS A 90 14.76 -2.92 29.60
CA LYS A 90 15.02 -1.69 30.33
C LYS A 90 14.72 -0.46 29.48
N GLU A 91 15.27 -0.41 28.27
CA GLU A 91 15.07 0.73 27.37
C GLU A 91 13.59 0.91 27.00
N MET A 92 12.85 -0.16 26.74
CA MET A 92 11.41 -0.07 26.47
C MET A 92 10.62 0.47 27.67
N LYS A 93 10.95 0.05 28.88
CA LYS A 93 10.32 0.59 30.10
C LYS A 93 10.56 2.10 30.23
N ASP A 94 11.79 2.55 29.98
CA ASP A 94 12.15 3.97 30.07
C ASP A 94 11.40 4.79 28.98
N ARG A 95 11.23 4.24 27.78
CA ARG A 95 10.45 4.84 26.68
C ARG A 95 8.96 4.95 26.98
N GLY A 96 8.38 3.99 27.68
CA GLY A 96 6.97 4.01 28.06
C GLY A 96 6.55 5.24 28.85
N SER A 97 7.48 5.94 29.47
CA SER A 97 7.25 7.22 30.16
C SER A 97 7.37 8.45 29.26
N GLN A 98 7.90 8.32 28.02
CA GLN A 98 8.25 9.43 27.13
C GLN A 98 7.70 9.28 25.69
N ALA A 99 6.84 8.31 25.46
CA ALA A 99 6.52 7.79 24.12
C ALA A 99 5.53 8.64 23.29
N ASP A 100 5.62 9.96 23.33
CA ASP A 100 4.77 10.81 22.50
C ASP A 100 5.34 11.11 21.09
N ALA A 101 6.61 10.79 20.84
CA ALA A 101 7.24 10.98 19.53
C ALA A 101 8.11 9.77 19.15
N LEU A 102 8.34 9.59 17.85
CA LEU A 102 9.39 8.68 17.38
C LEU A 102 10.73 9.40 17.50
N PRO A 103 11.72 8.78 18.16
CA PRO A 103 13.05 9.36 18.26
C PRO A 103 13.81 9.24 16.94
N ASP A 104 14.94 9.94 16.86
CA ASP A 104 15.87 9.81 15.75
C ASP A 104 16.36 8.37 15.59
N MET A 105 16.47 7.95 14.35
CA MET A 105 16.90 6.63 13.94
C MET A 105 17.90 6.75 12.78
N PRO A 106 18.83 5.79 12.65
CA PRO A 106 19.71 5.73 11.50
C PRO A 106 18.91 5.69 10.17
N PRO A 107 19.47 6.18 9.06
CA PRO A 107 18.72 6.35 7.80
C PRO A 107 18.00 5.10 7.30
N ILE A 108 18.67 3.94 7.28
CA ILE A 108 18.04 2.69 6.82
C ILE A 108 16.98 2.21 7.81
N MET A 109 17.26 2.29 9.10
CA MET A 109 16.27 1.95 10.12
C MET A 109 15.02 2.82 10.00
N ARG A 110 15.17 4.10 9.66
CA ARG A 110 14.05 5.03 9.43
C ARG A 110 13.18 4.61 8.25
N LEU A 111 13.78 4.12 7.15
CA LEU A 111 13.02 3.56 6.03
C LEU A 111 12.22 2.30 6.44
N ILE A 112 12.86 1.42 7.21
CA ILE A 112 12.21 0.22 7.76
C ILE A 112 11.05 0.62 8.67
N ALA A 113 11.28 1.56 9.59
CA ALA A 113 10.25 2.07 10.50
C ALA A 113 9.08 2.73 9.75
N TRP A 114 9.35 3.44 8.64
CA TRP A 114 8.30 3.96 7.77
C TRP A 114 7.43 2.85 7.18
N LEU A 115 8.03 1.79 6.65
CA LEU A 115 7.30 0.65 6.11
C LEU A 115 6.44 -0.01 7.20
N ILE A 116 6.99 -0.19 8.39
CA ILE A 116 6.28 -0.75 9.54
C ILE A 116 5.12 0.15 9.97
N LEU A 117 5.36 1.45 10.11
CA LEU A 117 4.34 2.40 10.55
C LEU A 117 3.17 2.49 9.56
N SER A 118 3.46 2.40 8.28
CA SER A 118 2.49 2.68 7.21
C SER A 118 1.84 1.44 6.61
N HIS A 119 2.18 0.21 7.03
CA HIS A 119 1.71 -1.00 6.33
C HIS A 119 0.19 -1.21 6.40
N HIS A 120 -0.48 -0.84 7.48
CA HIS A 120 -1.95 -0.85 7.53
C HIS A 120 -2.58 0.47 7.08
N ARG A 121 -1.96 1.60 7.40
CA ARG A 121 -2.54 2.92 7.15
C ARG A 121 -1.43 3.95 6.96
N LEU A 122 -1.57 4.82 5.97
CA LEU A 122 -0.69 5.97 5.84
C LEU A 122 -0.89 6.93 7.00
N PRO A 123 0.19 7.48 7.58
CA PRO A 123 0.09 8.54 8.58
C PRO A 123 -0.63 9.76 7.98
N VAL A 124 -1.65 10.22 8.68
CA VAL A 124 -2.41 11.42 8.32
C VAL A 124 -2.17 12.44 9.42
N THR A 125 -1.79 13.64 9.04
CA THR A 125 -1.68 14.77 9.98
C THR A 125 -3.07 15.21 10.40
N ARG A 126 -3.31 15.36 11.72
CA ARG A 126 -4.61 15.77 12.26
C ARG A 126 -4.79 17.29 12.30
N ASN A 127 -3.73 18.02 12.12
CA ASN A 127 -3.72 19.48 12.31
C ASN A 127 -3.79 20.19 10.96
N GLU A 128 -4.77 21.06 10.75
CA GLU A 128 -4.86 21.86 9.52
C GLU A 128 -3.59 22.65 9.21
N MET A 129 -2.85 23.04 10.25
CA MET A 129 -1.59 23.76 10.11
C MET A 129 -0.46 22.85 9.64
N GLU A 130 -0.43 21.59 10.14
CA GLU A 130 0.50 20.55 9.68
C GLU A 130 0.16 20.13 8.26
N TYR A 131 -1.13 20.01 7.91
CA TYR A 131 -1.58 19.73 6.54
C TYR A 131 -1.16 20.84 5.57
N LYS A 132 -1.28 22.12 5.95
CA LYS A 132 -0.82 23.26 5.13
C LYS A 132 0.70 23.26 4.95
N LEU A 133 1.47 22.91 5.99
CA LEU A 133 2.92 22.74 5.89
C LEU A 133 3.28 21.59 4.95
N CYS A 134 2.61 20.45 5.06
CA CYS A 134 2.79 19.31 4.17
C CYS A 134 2.42 19.63 2.71
N ALA A 135 1.40 20.46 2.50
CA ALA A 135 0.98 20.89 1.17
C ALA A 135 1.93 21.94 0.56
N MET A 136 2.60 22.73 1.39
CA MET A 136 3.56 23.76 0.95
C MET A 136 4.96 23.19 0.67
N GLU A 137 5.33 22.07 1.30
CA GLU A 137 6.59 21.36 1.07
C GLU A 137 6.34 20.01 0.40
N PRO A 138 6.23 19.95 -0.94
CA PRO A 138 5.93 18.72 -1.65
C PRO A 138 7.01 17.61 -1.51
N LEU A 139 8.10 17.90 -0.80
CA LEU A 139 9.24 17.02 -0.57
C LEU A 139 9.58 16.88 0.92
N LEU A 140 8.59 16.69 1.78
CA LEU A 140 8.86 16.37 3.18
C LEU A 140 9.83 15.19 3.27
N SER A 141 10.94 15.41 3.95
CA SER A 141 11.88 14.33 4.31
C SER A 141 11.17 13.34 5.23
N LEU A 142 11.61 12.08 5.23
CA LEU A 142 11.08 11.11 6.21
C LEU A 142 11.26 11.61 7.66
N GLU A 143 12.28 12.40 7.94
CA GLU A 143 12.53 13.03 9.24
C GLU A 143 11.38 13.96 9.64
N ALA A 144 10.98 14.83 8.74
CA ALA A 144 9.86 15.74 8.97
C ALA A 144 8.54 14.96 9.17
N LEU A 145 8.31 13.90 8.38
CA LEU A 145 7.14 13.04 8.57
C LEU A 145 7.16 12.34 9.93
N PHE A 146 8.29 11.78 10.35
CA PHE A 146 8.41 11.13 11.67
C PHE A 146 8.21 12.09 12.83
N SER A 147 8.67 13.34 12.72
CA SER A 147 8.45 14.35 13.77
C SER A 147 6.98 14.72 13.97
N MET A 148 6.14 14.53 12.95
CA MET A 148 4.70 14.79 13.00
C MET A 148 3.87 13.60 13.48
N VAL A 149 4.41 12.38 13.44
CA VAL A 149 3.71 11.18 13.87
C VAL A 149 3.87 10.99 15.37
N LYS A 150 2.76 11.08 16.12
CA LYS A 150 2.72 10.92 17.58
C LYS A 150 2.12 9.57 17.97
N GLY A 151 2.23 9.22 19.24
CA GLY A 151 1.73 7.95 19.76
C GLY A 151 0.22 7.74 19.63
N ASP A 152 -0.54 8.82 19.43
CA ASP A 152 -1.98 8.78 19.13
C ASP A 152 -2.30 8.60 17.63
N TRP A 153 -1.29 8.38 16.82
CA TRP A 153 -1.44 8.17 15.40
C TRP A 153 -2.45 7.05 15.08
N GLY A 154 -3.37 7.34 14.15
CA GLY A 154 -4.37 6.37 13.68
C GLY A 154 -5.60 6.22 14.59
N TYR A 155 -5.71 6.96 15.69
CA TYR A 155 -6.89 6.99 16.55
C TYR A 155 -7.82 8.16 16.23
N GLU A 156 -9.11 7.87 16.23
CA GLU A 156 -10.18 8.85 16.29
C GLU A 156 -10.79 8.80 17.69
N GLY A 157 -10.68 9.89 18.45
CA GLY A 157 -11.25 9.99 19.79
C GLY A 157 -10.24 9.86 20.95
N VAL A 158 -10.74 9.55 22.15
CA VAL A 158 -9.95 9.49 23.38
C VAL A 158 -9.11 8.22 23.41
N ILE A 159 -7.80 8.38 23.65
CA ILE A 159 -6.87 7.27 23.83
C ILE A 159 -7.04 6.72 25.25
N PRO A 160 -7.12 5.38 25.45
CA PRO A 160 -7.19 4.77 26.77
C PRO A 160 -5.98 5.15 27.63
N ALA A 161 -6.22 5.38 28.94
CA ALA A 161 -5.19 5.90 29.84
C ALA A 161 -4.07 4.89 30.21
N ALA A 162 -4.31 3.58 30.05
CA ALA A 162 -3.39 2.54 30.47
C ALA A 162 -2.30 2.23 29.41
N LYS A 163 -1.30 3.10 29.29
CA LYS A 163 -0.23 3.01 28.30
C LYS A 163 0.90 2.02 28.66
N ASN A 164 1.19 1.82 29.94
CA ASN A 164 2.35 1.05 30.42
C ASN A 164 2.42 -0.41 29.94
N PRO A 165 1.32 -1.18 29.83
CA PRO A 165 1.37 -2.55 29.33
C PRO A 165 1.84 -2.69 27.89
N CYS A 166 1.75 -1.63 27.08
CA CYS A 166 2.26 -1.62 25.69
C CYS A 166 3.79 -1.62 25.63
N PHE A 167 4.46 -1.23 26.72
CA PHE A 167 5.92 -1.19 26.88
C PHE A 167 6.46 -2.24 27.85
N ALA A 168 5.61 -3.17 28.29
CA ALA A 168 5.98 -4.30 29.14
C ALA A 168 5.97 -5.60 28.31
N PHE A 169 6.96 -6.47 28.55
CA PHE A 169 7.21 -7.70 27.79
C PHE A 169 7.51 -8.85 28.75
N SER A 170 6.51 -9.27 29.52
CA SER A 170 6.68 -10.31 30.54
C SER A 170 6.93 -11.70 29.92
N ARG A 171 6.37 -11.93 28.74
CA ARG A 171 6.54 -13.17 27.96
C ARG A 171 7.82 -13.23 27.13
N GLY A 172 8.64 -12.16 27.16
CA GLY A 172 9.89 -12.05 26.42
C GLY A 172 9.75 -11.43 25.05
N PHE A 173 10.77 -11.62 24.25
CA PHE A 173 10.89 -11.13 22.87
C PHE A 173 11.20 -12.29 21.95
N LEU A 174 11.06 -12.06 20.62
CA LEU A 174 11.46 -13.01 19.59
C LEU A 174 12.96 -13.30 19.52
N LEU A 175 13.77 -12.56 20.28
CA LEU A 175 15.23 -12.79 20.37
C LEU A 175 15.62 -14.18 20.89
N ASP A 176 14.67 -14.93 21.44
CA ASP A 176 14.84 -16.34 21.86
C ASP A 176 14.56 -17.35 20.76
N ASP A 177 13.96 -16.90 19.67
CA ASP A 177 13.59 -17.79 18.57
C ASP A 177 14.74 -17.88 17.55
N ASP A 178 15.29 -19.09 17.40
CA ASP A 178 16.44 -19.33 16.54
C ASP A 178 16.12 -19.14 15.05
N ASP A 179 14.91 -19.48 14.62
CA ASP A 179 14.52 -19.41 13.20
C ASP A 179 14.22 -17.96 12.79
N TRP A 180 13.59 -17.19 13.69
CA TRP A 180 13.46 -15.75 13.49
C TRP A 180 14.84 -15.07 13.44
N ASN A 181 15.74 -15.38 14.39
CA ASN A 181 17.09 -14.84 14.40
C ASN A 181 17.89 -15.18 13.15
N LYS A 182 17.81 -16.43 12.66
CA LYS A 182 18.43 -16.85 11.39
C LYS A 182 17.88 -16.01 10.21
N SER A 183 16.56 -15.80 10.17
CA SER A 183 15.91 -15.02 9.13
C SER A 183 16.34 -13.57 9.17
N VAL A 184 16.39 -12.94 10.36
CA VAL A 184 16.88 -11.57 10.56
C VAL A 184 18.33 -11.44 10.07
N LYS A 185 19.22 -12.31 10.53
CA LYS A 185 20.64 -12.31 10.09
C LYS A 185 20.77 -12.45 8.57
N LYS A 186 20.05 -13.39 7.98
CA LYS A 186 20.04 -13.60 6.52
C LYS A 186 19.66 -12.34 5.75
N TRP A 187 18.60 -11.66 6.16
CA TRP A 187 18.09 -10.52 5.43
C TRP A 187 18.86 -9.23 5.73
N LEU A 188 19.35 -9.03 6.95
CA LEU A 188 20.29 -7.95 7.27
C LEU A 188 21.61 -8.09 6.50
N ALA A 189 22.14 -9.30 6.35
CA ALA A 189 23.34 -9.53 5.52
C ALA A 189 23.11 -9.20 4.04
N ARG A 190 21.90 -9.41 3.52
CA ARG A 190 21.54 -9.00 2.14
C ARG A 190 21.38 -7.49 2.05
N LEU A 191 20.68 -6.88 3.01
CA LEU A 191 20.50 -5.43 3.05
C LEU A 191 21.83 -4.68 3.11
N LEU A 192 22.82 -5.22 3.83
CA LEU A 192 24.17 -4.66 3.88
C LEU A 192 24.88 -4.66 2.52
N ARG A 193 24.58 -5.59 1.62
CA ARG A 193 25.14 -5.59 0.26
C ARG A 193 24.61 -4.42 -0.58
N GLU A 194 23.36 -4.02 -0.31
CA GLU A 194 22.68 -2.92 -0.99
C GLU A 194 22.85 -1.57 -0.26
N LYS A 195 23.58 -1.56 0.87
CA LYS A 195 23.72 -0.38 1.75
C LYS A 195 24.23 0.85 1.00
N ALA A 196 25.26 0.70 0.18
CA ALA A 196 25.85 1.83 -0.54
C ALA A 196 24.84 2.50 -1.48
N GLN A 197 24.07 1.69 -2.23
CA GLN A 197 23.00 2.18 -3.11
C GLN A 197 21.90 2.86 -2.32
N LEU A 198 21.51 2.28 -1.18
CA LEU A 198 20.47 2.83 -0.31
C LEU A 198 20.89 4.15 0.35
N GLN A 199 22.13 4.24 0.80
CA GLN A 199 22.68 5.48 1.36
C GLN A 199 22.78 6.59 0.29
N GLN A 200 23.17 6.26 -0.93
CA GLN A 200 23.16 7.21 -2.03
C GLN A 200 21.74 7.74 -2.30
N LEU A 201 20.75 6.88 -2.36
CA LEU A 201 19.35 7.28 -2.54
C LEU A 201 18.84 8.17 -1.41
N CYS A 202 19.23 7.91 -0.16
CA CYS A 202 18.90 8.77 0.98
C CYS A 202 19.57 10.14 0.92
N ALA A 203 20.86 10.18 0.54
CA ALA A 203 21.63 11.42 0.52
C ALA A 203 21.22 12.38 -0.60
N GLU A 204 20.84 11.85 -1.75
CA GLU A 204 20.48 12.64 -2.94
C GLU A 204 19.05 13.20 -2.87
N SER A 205 18.30 12.98 -1.78
CA SER A 205 16.86 13.27 -1.73
C SER A 205 16.14 12.76 -2.98
N SER A 206 16.59 11.60 -3.44
CA SER A 206 16.31 11.07 -4.76
C SER A 206 14.82 10.83 -4.95
N GLN A 207 14.28 11.30 -6.06
CA GLN A 207 12.90 10.99 -6.46
C GLN A 207 12.68 9.47 -6.60
N ALA A 208 13.73 8.68 -6.83
CA ALA A 208 13.68 7.22 -6.88
C ALA A 208 13.38 6.57 -5.52
N MET A 209 13.65 7.25 -4.39
CA MET A 209 13.33 6.73 -3.06
C MET A 209 11.82 6.52 -2.86
N ARG A 210 10.97 7.42 -3.37
CA ARG A 210 9.52 7.33 -3.21
C ARG A 210 8.92 6.10 -3.89
N PRO A 211 9.17 5.84 -5.18
CA PRO A 211 8.71 4.60 -5.83
C PRO A 211 9.25 3.35 -5.13
N LEU A 212 10.52 3.35 -4.71
CA LEU A 212 11.11 2.23 -3.98
C LEU A 212 10.34 1.91 -2.69
N LEU A 213 10.07 2.93 -1.87
CA LEU A 213 9.28 2.77 -0.65
C LEU A 213 7.83 2.37 -0.94
N LEU A 214 7.24 2.88 -2.02
CA LEU A 214 5.89 2.53 -2.43
C LEU A 214 5.80 1.04 -2.78
N TYR A 215 6.70 0.53 -3.61
CA TYR A 215 6.73 -0.88 -3.97
C TYR A 215 7.07 -1.79 -2.79
N ALA A 216 8.00 -1.38 -1.93
CA ALA A 216 8.30 -2.13 -0.71
C ALA A 216 7.09 -2.18 0.25
N ARG A 217 6.37 -1.05 0.40
CA ARG A 217 5.16 -0.98 1.20
C ARG A 217 4.03 -1.84 0.61
N GLU A 218 3.83 -1.78 -0.69
CA GLU A 218 2.85 -2.61 -1.40
C GLU A 218 3.12 -4.09 -1.17
N ALA A 219 4.35 -4.53 -1.37
CA ALA A 219 4.73 -5.92 -1.16
C ALA A 219 4.54 -6.36 0.31
N LEU A 220 4.85 -5.51 1.28
CA LEU A 220 4.63 -5.80 2.70
C LEU A 220 3.14 -5.93 3.02
N MET A 221 2.35 -4.97 2.59
CA MET A 221 0.91 -4.90 2.86
C MET A 221 0.17 -6.09 2.24
N LEU A 222 0.46 -6.42 0.99
CA LEU A 222 -0.13 -7.56 0.29
C LEU A 222 0.26 -8.88 0.96
N ALA A 223 1.51 -9.01 1.40
CA ALA A 223 1.99 -10.21 2.08
C ALA A 223 1.35 -10.41 3.45
N ASP A 224 1.24 -9.35 4.24
CA ASP A 224 0.61 -9.41 5.56
C ASP A 224 -0.87 -9.77 5.44
N HIS A 225 -1.61 -9.12 4.54
CA HIS A 225 -3.02 -9.45 4.29
C HIS A 225 -3.18 -10.89 3.82
N PHE A 226 -2.34 -11.35 2.88
CA PHE A 226 -2.40 -12.72 2.39
C PHE A 226 -2.14 -13.73 3.50
N VAL A 227 -1.07 -13.58 4.28
CA VAL A 227 -0.72 -14.50 5.37
C VAL A 227 -1.80 -14.48 6.46
N SER A 228 -2.29 -13.30 6.82
CA SER A 228 -3.37 -13.14 7.82
C SER A 228 -4.71 -13.73 7.36
N SER A 229 -4.94 -13.91 6.05
CA SER A 229 -6.14 -14.54 5.50
C SER A 229 -6.10 -16.05 5.51
N GLN A 230 -4.92 -16.68 5.70
CA GLN A 230 -4.78 -18.13 5.69
C GLN A 230 -5.40 -18.75 6.97
N LYS A 231 -5.88 -19.98 6.83
CA LYS A 231 -6.38 -20.73 7.99
C LYS A 231 -5.25 -21.03 8.97
N CYS A 232 -5.59 -21.00 10.22
CA CYS A 232 -4.69 -21.33 11.31
C CYS A 232 -4.13 -22.76 11.19
N GLN A 233 -2.82 -22.91 11.40
CA GLN A 233 -2.13 -24.21 11.29
C GLN A 233 -1.42 -24.63 12.59
N THR A 234 -1.70 -23.99 13.72
CA THR A 234 -0.93 -24.21 14.94
C THR A 234 -1.60 -25.17 15.92
N ASP A 235 -1.11 -26.40 15.97
CA ASP A 235 -1.34 -27.34 17.06
C ASP A 235 -0.23 -27.21 18.11
N ILE A 236 -0.31 -26.20 18.99
CA ILE A 236 0.64 -26.05 20.10
C ILE A 236 0.00 -26.68 21.35
N PRO A 237 0.73 -27.55 22.07
CA PRO A 237 0.25 -28.13 23.35
C PRO A 237 -0.13 -27.06 24.38
N THR A 238 -1.23 -27.24 25.09
CA THR A 238 -1.87 -26.23 25.97
C THR A 238 -0.93 -25.66 27.04
N GLU A 239 0.01 -26.46 27.56
CA GLU A 239 0.98 -25.98 28.57
C GLU A 239 2.05 -25.04 27.99
N GLU A 240 2.46 -25.27 26.74
CA GLU A 240 3.43 -24.43 26.05
C GLU A 240 2.78 -23.13 25.55
N GLN A 241 1.47 -23.12 25.27
CA GLN A 241 0.73 -21.93 24.85
C GLN A 241 0.87 -20.75 25.80
N LYS A 242 1.06 -20.99 27.11
CA LYS A 242 1.20 -19.92 28.10
C LYS A 242 2.44 -19.06 27.91
N LYS A 243 3.49 -19.61 27.30
CA LYS A 243 4.79 -18.93 27.09
C LYS A 243 4.96 -18.39 25.65
N VAL A 244 4.16 -18.87 24.72
CA VAL A 244 4.28 -18.51 23.31
C VAL A 244 3.68 -17.13 23.04
N LEU A 245 4.30 -16.38 22.14
CA LEU A 245 3.79 -15.13 21.58
C LEU A 245 2.94 -15.45 20.35
N TYR A 246 1.72 -14.91 20.30
CA TYR A 246 0.79 -15.10 19.19
C TYR A 246 0.64 -13.84 18.35
N ALA A 247 0.33 -13.99 17.07
CA ALA A 247 0.14 -12.89 16.12
C ALA A 247 -1.33 -12.46 16.01
N ASN A 248 -2.26 -13.44 16.01
CA ASN A 248 -3.68 -13.23 15.73
C ASN A 248 -4.54 -14.32 16.39
N THR A 249 -5.87 -14.21 16.16
CA THR A 249 -6.87 -15.21 16.56
C THR A 249 -7.74 -15.55 15.36
N GLU A 250 -8.30 -16.79 15.35
CA GLU A 250 -9.38 -17.19 14.45
C GLU A 250 -10.61 -17.51 15.32
N GLY A 251 -11.59 -16.62 15.35
CA GLY A 251 -12.63 -16.63 16.38
C GLY A 251 -12.05 -16.40 17.78
N ASP A 252 -12.30 -17.34 18.69
CA ASP A 252 -11.79 -17.31 20.07
C ASP A 252 -10.45 -18.07 20.22
N ASP A 253 -9.99 -18.76 19.17
CA ASP A 253 -8.79 -19.56 19.22
C ASP A 253 -7.56 -18.75 18.86
N LEU A 254 -6.46 -18.95 19.61
CA LEU A 254 -5.17 -18.36 19.34
C LEU A 254 -4.59 -18.97 18.06
N CYS A 255 -4.27 -18.11 17.11
CA CYS A 255 -3.77 -18.48 15.80
C CYS A 255 -2.30 -18.10 15.66
N ASP A 256 -1.60 -18.61 14.71
CA ASP A 256 -0.20 -18.39 14.37
C ASP A 256 0.70 -17.83 15.49
N THR A 257 1.82 -18.48 15.74
CA THR A 257 2.85 -17.88 16.60
C THR A 257 3.44 -16.64 15.94
N LEU A 258 3.82 -15.65 16.73
CA LEU A 258 4.34 -14.38 16.23
C LEU A 258 5.56 -14.57 15.31
N PHE A 259 6.49 -15.47 15.68
CA PHE A 259 7.65 -15.74 14.82
C PHE A 259 7.26 -16.38 13.49
N SER A 260 6.33 -17.34 13.52
CA SER A 260 5.84 -18.00 12.30
C SER A 260 5.16 -17.01 11.38
N HIS A 261 4.30 -16.15 11.92
CA HIS A 261 3.64 -15.08 11.16
C HIS A 261 4.67 -14.17 10.49
N LEU A 262 5.60 -13.59 11.25
CA LEU A 262 6.61 -12.68 10.72
C LEU A 262 7.50 -13.32 9.65
N THR A 263 7.89 -14.58 9.83
CA THR A 263 8.72 -15.28 8.84
C THR A 263 7.95 -15.65 7.58
N LYS A 264 6.66 -16.02 7.70
CA LYS A 264 5.76 -16.25 6.56
C LYS A 264 5.53 -14.95 5.79
N VAL A 265 5.23 -13.84 6.49
CA VAL A 265 5.06 -12.53 5.86
C VAL A 265 6.34 -12.10 5.15
N ALA A 266 7.51 -12.28 5.75
CA ALA A 266 8.78 -11.94 5.11
C ALA A 266 9.04 -12.76 3.84
N ALA A 267 8.76 -14.06 3.86
CA ALA A 267 8.89 -14.92 2.70
C ALA A 267 7.93 -14.50 1.57
N GLN A 268 6.67 -14.25 1.93
CA GLN A 268 5.65 -13.82 0.96
C GLN A 268 5.92 -12.42 0.41
N ALA A 269 6.36 -11.47 1.23
CA ALA A 269 6.71 -10.12 0.79
C ALA A 269 7.87 -10.13 -0.23
N VAL A 270 8.87 -10.97 -0.01
CA VAL A 270 9.96 -11.17 -0.98
C VAL A 270 9.45 -11.79 -2.28
N ASN A 271 8.53 -12.74 -2.19
CA ASN A 271 7.91 -13.38 -3.35
C ASN A 271 7.09 -12.36 -4.17
N ILE A 272 6.25 -11.56 -3.50
CA ILE A 272 5.47 -10.50 -4.13
C ILE A 272 6.40 -9.45 -4.76
N ALA A 273 7.40 -8.96 -4.03
CA ALA A 273 8.36 -8.00 -4.55
C ALA A 273 9.08 -8.53 -5.81
N HIS A 274 9.38 -9.84 -5.84
CA HIS A 274 9.96 -10.48 -7.01
C HIS A 274 9.03 -10.50 -8.22
N GLN A 275 7.72 -10.50 -7.99
CA GLN A 275 6.69 -10.57 -9.04
C GLN A 275 6.19 -9.19 -9.51
N LEU A 276 6.47 -8.10 -8.77
CA LEU A 276 6.03 -6.75 -9.15
C LEU A 276 6.31 -6.39 -10.63
N PRO A 277 7.49 -6.74 -11.21
CA PRO A 277 7.74 -6.49 -12.61
C PRO A 277 6.78 -7.20 -13.58
N LEU A 278 6.15 -8.31 -13.16
CA LEU A 278 5.18 -9.04 -13.99
C LEU A 278 3.89 -8.26 -14.22
N PHE A 279 3.50 -7.37 -13.30
CA PHE A 279 2.27 -6.60 -13.43
C PHE A 279 2.21 -5.79 -14.72
N THR A 280 3.35 -5.36 -15.25
CA THR A 280 3.41 -4.65 -16.52
C THR A 280 2.84 -5.47 -17.68
N ASN A 281 3.01 -6.79 -17.65
CA ASN A 281 2.64 -7.70 -18.73
C ASN A 281 1.31 -8.43 -18.47
N GLU A 282 0.93 -8.57 -17.18
CA GLU A 282 -0.21 -9.40 -16.76
C GLU A 282 -1.50 -8.58 -16.58
N MET A 283 -1.39 -7.26 -16.44
CA MET A 283 -2.56 -6.42 -16.23
C MET A 283 -3.23 -6.08 -17.57
N ASP A 284 -4.57 -6.13 -17.56
CA ASP A 284 -5.39 -5.86 -18.72
C ASP A 284 -5.11 -4.50 -19.37
N VAL A 285 -5.19 -4.47 -20.68
CA VAL A 285 -5.15 -3.26 -21.50
C VAL A 285 -6.41 -3.21 -22.36
N THR A 286 -6.90 -2.00 -22.69
CA THR A 286 -7.95 -1.85 -23.70
C THR A 286 -7.35 -1.40 -25.02
N ASP A 287 -7.72 -2.07 -26.09
CA ASP A 287 -7.37 -1.71 -27.47
C ASP A 287 -8.60 -1.38 -28.33
N THR A 288 -9.77 -1.25 -27.70
CA THR A 288 -11.05 -1.00 -28.39
C THR A 288 -11.21 0.43 -28.86
N VAL A 289 -10.57 1.38 -28.16
CA VAL A 289 -10.71 2.81 -28.44
C VAL A 289 -10.05 3.22 -29.75
N ARG A 290 -10.83 3.86 -30.63
CA ARG A 290 -10.36 4.40 -31.90
C ARG A 290 -10.67 5.90 -31.99
N PHE A 291 -9.63 6.71 -31.94
CA PHE A 291 -9.78 8.16 -32.08
C PHE A 291 -9.89 8.54 -33.55
N LYS A 292 -10.94 9.28 -33.89
CA LYS A 292 -11.06 9.92 -35.20
C LYS A 292 -10.15 11.14 -35.27
N PRO A 293 -9.68 11.53 -36.48
CA PRO A 293 -8.94 12.78 -36.67
C PRO A 293 -9.73 13.97 -36.10
N ALA A 294 -9.03 14.82 -35.35
CA ALA A 294 -9.65 15.95 -34.69
C ALA A 294 -10.01 17.04 -35.74
N LYS A 295 -11.24 17.56 -35.63
CA LYS A 295 -11.69 18.70 -36.43
C LYS A 295 -11.30 20.01 -35.74
N ALA A 296 -11.35 21.12 -36.50
CA ALA A 296 -11.14 22.43 -35.90
C ALA A 296 -12.17 22.69 -34.78
N PRO A 297 -11.77 23.28 -33.63
CA PRO A 297 -10.45 23.83 -33.35
C PRO A 297 -9.48 22.84 -32.65
N TYR A 298 -9.78 21.54 -32.60
CA TYR A 298 -9.06 20.52 -31.81
C TYR A 298 -7.90 19.83 -32.55
N GLN A 299 -7.53 20.28 -33.73
CA GLN A 299 -6.47 19.68 -34.58
C GLN A 299 -5.09 19.64 -33.87
N TRP A 300 -4.89 20.49 -32.88
CA TRP A 300 -3.68 20.50 -32.06
C TRP A 300 -3.43 19.17 -31.32
N GLN A 301 -4.52 18.43 -30.99
CA GLN A 301 -4.44 17.12 -30.33
C GLN A 301 -3.67 16.13 -31.20
N ASP A 302 -4.02 16.03 -32.48
CA ASP A 302 -3.39 15.12 -33.42
C ASP A 302 -1.95 15.56 -33.76
N LYS A 303 -1.68 16.89 -33.73
CA LYS A 303 -0.32 17.40 -33.84
C LYS A 303 0.52 16.95 -32.64
N ALA A 304 0.01 17.11 -31.41
CA ALA A 304 0.69 16.69 -30.21
C ALA A 304 1.01 15.18 -30.20
N VAL A 305 0.07 14.34 -30.65
CA VAL A 305 0.27 12.89 -30.80
C VAL A 305 1.40 12.59 -31.78
N ARG A 306 1.43 13.27 -32.96
CA ARG A 306 2.51 13.06 -33.93
C ARG A 306 3.90 13.45 -33.39
N GLU A 307 3.99 14.55 -32.67
CA GLU A 307 5.24 14.98 -32.05
C GLU A 307 5.74 13.96 -31.01
N VAL A 308 4.83 13.44 -30.16
CA VAL A 308 5.18 12.40 -29.19
C VAL A 308 5.62 11.10 -29.89
N GLN A 309 4.89 10.69 -30.96
CA GLN A 309 5.25 9.49 -31.71
C GLN A 309 6.61 9.64 -32.42
N ALA A 310 6.91 10.81 -32.99
CA ALA A 310 8.21 11.09 -33.60
C ALA A 310 9.33 11.01 -32.56
N ALA A 311 9.16 11.68 -31.43
CA ALA A 311 10.13 11.66 -30.35
C ALA A 311 10.35 10.23 -29.76
N LYS A 312 9.29 9.41 -29.71
CA LYS A 312 9.38 8.01 -29.27
C LYS A 312 10.21 7.16 -30.22
N GLN A 313 10.17 7.45 -31.54
CA GLN A 313 10.95 6.73 -32.56
C GLN A 313 12.45 7.12 -32.53
N GLU A 314 12.77 8.33 -32.10
CA GLU A 314 14.14 8.85 -32.05
C GLU A 314 14.89 8.49 -30.75
N GLY A 315 14.19 8.06 -29.69
CA GLY A 315 14.74 7.79 -28.38
C GLY A 315 14.84 6.30 -28.05
N GLU A 316 15.80 5.94 -27.20
CA GLU A 316 15.82 4.67 -26.48
C GLU A 316 14.63 4.61 -25.49
N GLU A 317 14.32 3.43 -24.92
CA GLU A 317 13.27 3.27 -23.89
C GLU A 317 13.45 4.26 -22.74
N GLN A 318 12.71 5.34 -22.76
CA GLN A 318 12.77 6.41 -21.76
C GLN A 318 11.40 6.59 -21.08
N ALA A 319 11.46 7.03 -19.82
CA ALA A 319 10.27 7.52 -19.13
C ALA A 319 9.82 8.86 -19.75
N TRP A 320 8.51 9.00 -19.97
CA TRP A 320 7.94 10.20 -20.58
C TRP A 320 7.29 11.10 -19.53
N PHE A 321 7.59 12.39 -19.60
CA PHE A 321 6.89 13.42 -18.85
C PHE A 321 6.27 14.41 -19.85
N VAL A 322 4.93 14.43 -19.94
CA VAL A 322 4.17 15.26 -20.89
C VAL A 322 3.36 16.30 -20.14
N MET A 323 3.57 17.57 -20.44
CA MET A 323 2.83 18.69 -19.86
C MET A 323 1.81 19.25 -20.85
N ASN A 324 0.50 19.08 -20.56
CA ASN A 324 -0.57 19.60 -21.39
C ASN A 324 -1.04 20.98 -20.85
N MET A 325 -0.61 22.04 -21.50
CA MET A 325 -0.89 23.43 -21.11
C MET A 325 -2.08 24.07 -21.87
N ALA A 326 -2.89 23.27 -22.55
CA ALA A 326 -4.07 23.79 -23.27
C ALA A 326 -5.09 24.43 -22.30
N SER A 327 -5.78 25.48 -22.74
CA SER A 327 -6.78 26.19 -21.95
C SER A 327 -8.01 25.30 -21.62
N THR A 328 -8.83 25.73 -20.67
CA THR A 328 -10.11 25.08 -20.35
C THR A 328 -11.01 25.09 -21.58
N GLY A 329 -11.75 24.01 -21.83
CA GLY A 329 -12.64 23.86 -23.00
C GLY A 329 -11.93 23.45 -24.30
N CYS A 330 -10.60 23.41 -24.34
CA CYS A 330 -9.86 23.01 -25.55
C CYS A 330 -9.75 21.49 -25.78
N GLY A 331 -10.51 20.66 -25.05
CA GLY A 331 -10.55 19.21 -25.23
C GLY A 331 -9.34 18.46 -24.65
N LYS A 332 -8.79 18.92 -23.51
CA LYS A 332 -7.67 18.26 -22.82
C LYS A 332 -7.95 16.81 -22.47
N THR A 333 -9.15 16.49 -22.03
CA THR A 333 -9.57 15.14 -21.64
C THR A 333 -9.33 14.14 -22.77
N THR A 334 -9.79 14.46 -23.98
CA THR A 334 -9.56 13.63 -25.17
C THR A 334 -8.09 13.61 -25.61
N ALA A 335 -7.40 14.77 -25.52
CA ALA A 335 -5.99 14.88 -25.84
C ALA A 335 -5.13 13.98 -24.94
N ASN A 336 -5.39 13.99 -23.62
CA ASN A 336 -4.68 13.16 -22.65
C ASN A 336 -4.84 11.68 -22.99
N ALA A 337 -6.04 11.21 -23.30
CA ALA A 337 -6.27 9.83 -23.68
C ALA A 337 -5.55 9.45 -25.00
N LYS A 338 -5.58 10.32 -26.02
CA LYS A 338 -4.81 10.12 -27.26
C LYS A 338 -3.30 10.03 -27.02
N LEU A 339 -2.78 10.89 -26.15
CA LEU A 339 -1.36 10.88 -25.78
C LEU A 339 -0.99 9.58 -25.02
N MET A 340 -1.80 9.18 -24.06
CA MET A 340 -1.57 7.92 -23.34
C MET A 340 -1.59 6.72 -24.25
N GLN A 341 -2.53 6.66 -25.21
CA GLN A 341 -2.55 5.61 -26.22
C GLN A 341 -1.29 5.64 -27.10
N SER A 342 -0.83 6.81 -27.53
CA SER A 342 0.37 6.93 -28.37
C SER A 342 1.66 6.55 -27.66
N LEU A 343 1.69 6.67 -26.33
CA LEU A 343 2.81 6.29 -25.47
C LEU A 343 2.84 4.81 -25.11
N SER A 344 1.74 4.07 -25.30
CA SER A 344 1.73 2.62 -25.06
C SER A 344 2.76 1.89 -25.97
N PRO A 345 3.27 0.71 -25.56
CA PRO A 345 4.28 -0.01 -26.34
C PRO A 345 3.87 -0.25 -27.80
N ASP A 346 2.62 -0.61 -28.04
CA ASP A 346 2.04 -0.90 -29.36
C ASP A 346 1.43 0.33 -30.06
N GLY A 347 1.34 1.48 -29.37
CA GLY A 347 0.72 2.71 -29.86
C GLY A 347 -0.79 2.63 -30.08
N LYS A 348 -1.45 1.59 -29.59
CA LYS A 348 -2.88 1.29 -29.82
C LYS A 348 -3.64 0.97 -28.55
N SER A 349 -3.03 0.25 -27.63
CA SER A 349 -3.62 -0.10 -26.35
C SER A 349 -3.54 1.04 -25.35
N MET A 350 -4.36 0.95 -24.31
CA MET A 350 -4.33 1.90 -23.19
C MET A 350 -4.41 1.16 -21.88
N ARG A 351 -3.54 1.53 -20.94
CA ARG A 351 -3.66 1.28 -19.52
C ARG A 351 -3.12 2.48 -18.78
N TYR A 352 -3.98 3.24 -18.11
CA TYR A 352 -3.54 4.41 -17.37
C TYR A 352 -4.53 4.82 -16.28
N THR A 353 -4.04 5.59 -15.33
CA THR A 353 -4.83 6.20 -14.27
C THR A 353 -4.89 7.71 -14.48
N LEU A 354 -6.11 8.27 -14.48
CA LEU A 354 -6.35 9.70 -14.42
C LEU A 354 -6.71 10.08 -13.00
N ALA A 355 -5.80 10.76 -12.30
CA ALA A 355 -5.97 11.22 -10.93
C ALA A 355 -6.42 12.69 -10.91
N LEU A 356 -7.55 12.97 -10.26
CA LEU A 356 -8.19 14.28 -10.22
C LEU A 356 -8.37 14.75 -8.77
N GLY A 357 -8.24 16.06 -8.54
CA GLY A 357 -8.35 16.63 -7.20
C GLY A 357 -9.79 16.88 -6.73
N LEU A 358 -10.82 16.68 -7.57
CA LEU A 358 -12.21 16.98 -7.25
C LEU A 358 -13.11 15.80 -7.59
N ARG A 359 -13.95 15.36 -6.65
CA ARG A 359 -14.88 14.24 -6.80
C ARG A 359 -15.89 14.44 -7.92
N SER A 360 -16.52 15.62 -8.01
CA SER A 360 -17.46 15.96 -9.07
C SER A 360 -16.82 15.91 -10.46
N LEU A 361 -15.59 16.41 -10.59
CA LEU A 361 -14.83 16.37 -11.83
C LEU A 361 -14.44 14.92 -12.20
N THR A 362 -14.15 14.07 -11.21
CA THR A 362 -13.86 12.66 -11.42
C THR A 362 -15.07 11.93 -12.02
N LEU A 363 -16.25 12.13 -11.45
CA LEU A 363 -17.50 11.55 -11.94
C LEU A 363 -17.83 12.06 -13.35
N GLN A 364 -17.77 13.37 -13.58
CA GLN A 364 -18.00 13.97 -14.89
C GLN A 364 -17.03 13.42 -15.94
N THR A 365 -15.75 13.36 -15.63
CA THR A 365 -14.71 12.86 -16.56
C THR A 365 -14.90 11.39 -16.86
N GLY A 366 -15.24 10.59 -15.85
CA GLY A 366 -15.57 9.17 -16.04
C GLY A 366 -16.74 8.97 -16.99
N SER A 367 -17.82 9.76 -16.82
CA SER A 367 -18.97 9.74 -17.73
C SER A 367 -18.60 10.18 -19.17
N GLU A 368 -17.79 11.21 -19.31
CA GLU A 368 -17.29 11.64 -20.62
C GLU A 368 -16.47 10.53 -21.33
N TYR A 369 -15.71 9.74 -20.56
CA TYR A 369 -14.95 8.63 -21.13
C TYR A 369 -15.86 7.50 -21.62
N GLN A 370 -16.90 7.16 -20.84
CA GLN A 370 -17.91 6.20 -21.30
C GLN A 370 -18.62 6.67 -22.58
N GLU A 371 -19.08 7.92 -22.61
CA GLU A 371 -19.85 8.45 -23.72
C GLU A 371 -19.03 8.70 -24.98
N ARG A 372 -17.83 9.29 -24.84
CA ARG A 372 -17.01 9.74 -25.99
C ARG A 372 -16.03 8.70 -26.49
N MET A 373 -15.51 7.85 -25.61
CA MET A 373 -14.54 6.82 -25.95
C MET A 373 -15.17 5.44 -26.05
N HIS A 374 -16.44 5.34 -25.65
CA HIS A 374 -17.22 4.09 -25.65
C HIS A 374 -16.57 2.99 -24.80
N LEU A 375 -15.87 3.41 -23.73
CA LEU A 375 -15.32 2.46 -22.77
C LEU A 375 -16.44 1.75 -22.03
N THR A 376 -16.37 0.44 -22.01
CA THR A 376 -17.30 -0.41 -21.29
C THR A 376 -17.11 -0.34 -19.78
N LYS A 377 -18.04 -0.91 -19.03
CA LYS A 377 -17.90 -1.05 -17.58
C LYS A 377 -16.68 -1.90 -17.19
N ASP A 378 -16.26 -2.83 -18.06
CA ASP A 378 -15.11 -3.71 -17.82
C ASP A 378 -13.78 -3.00 -18.07
N GLU A 379 -13.78 -1.98 -18.91
CA GLU A 379 -12.57 -1.24 -19.29
C GLU A 379 -12.34 0.01 -18.44
N LEU A 380 -13.37 0.56 -17.78
CA LEU A 380 -13.29 1.81 -17.03
C LEU A 380 -13.72 1.62 -15.57
N ALA A 381 -12.88 2.05 -14.65
CA ALA A 381 -13.25 2.24 -13.24
C ALA A 381 -13.31 3.74 -12.90
N ILE A 382 -14.37 4.15 -12.20
CA ILE A 382 -14.50 5.49 -11.63
C ILE A 382 -14.50 5.34 -10.10
N VAL A 383 -13.49 5.89 -9.45
CA VAL A 383 -13.26 5.68 -8.02
C VAL A 383 -13.21 7.00 -7.28
N ILE A 384 -14.13 7.17 -6.33
CA ILE A 384 -14.20 8.35 -5.45
C ILE A 384 -14.24 7.89 -3.98
N GLY A 385 -13.69 8.72 -3.09
CA GLY A 385 -13.51 8.38 -1.67
C GLY A 385 -14.80 8.32 -0.84
N SER A 386 -15.97 8.71 -1.38
CA SER A 386 -17.24 8.77 -0.63
C SER A 386 -18.38 8.09 -1.37
N SER A 387 -18.97 7.05 -0.75
CA SER A 387 -20.16 6.36 -1.23
C SER A 387 -21.38 7.29 -1.33
N ALA A 388 -21.53 8.24 -0.41
CA ALA A 388 -22.64 9.20 -0.40
C ALA A 388 -22.65 10.12 -1.63
N VAL A 389 -21.49 10.59 -2.09
CA VAL A 389 -21.40 11.43 -3.31
C VAL A 389 -21.69 10.60 -4.56
N GLU A 390 -21.28 9.34 -4.59
CA GLU A 390 -21.58 8.42 -5.68
C GLU A 390 -23.09 8.17 -5.80
N GLU A 391 -23.77 8.00 -4.67
CA GLU A 391 -25.22 7.78 -4.62
C GLU A 391 -25.98 9.04 -5.09
N LEU A 392 -25.62 10.23 -4.61
CA LEU A 392 -26.23 11.49 -5.05
C LEU A 392 -26.08 11.71 -6.57
N TYR A 393 -24.93 11.40 -7.12
CA TYR A 393 -24.68 11.54 -8.55
C TYR A 393 -25.50 10.55 -9.39
N ARG A 394 -25.74 9.33 -8.88
CA ARG A 394 -26.64 8.35 -9.51
C ARG A 394 -28.09 8.83 -9.51
N GLN A 395 -28.54 9.43 -8.40
CA GLN A 395 -29.88 9.97 -8.29
C GLN A 395 -30.12 11.17 -9.23
N GLU A 396 -29.15 12.08 -9.37
CA GLU A 396 -29.22 13.17 -10.36
C GLU A 396 -29.33 12.65 -11.79
N LYS A 397 -28.52 11.67 -12.20
CA LYS A 397 -28.60 11.08 -13.55
C LYS A 397 -29.91 10.35 -13.81
N GLN A 398 -30.51 9.74 -12.79
CA GLN A 398 -31.82 9.10 -12.93
C GLN A 398 -32.94 10.11 -13.05
N SER A 399 -32.83 11.29 -12.40
CA SER A 399 -33.80 12.37 -12.55
C SER A 399 -33.75 13.01 -13.93
N ASP A 400 -32.53 13.26 -14.45
CA ASP A 400 -32.35 13.81 -15.81
C ASP A 400 -32.81 12.87 -16.92
N SER A 401 -32.75 11.56 -16.70
CA SER A 401 -33.29 10.56 -17.64
C SER A 401 -34.81 10.38 -17.53
N ALA A 402 -35.39 10.65 -16.35
CA ALA A 402 -36.85 10.57 -16.14
C ALA A 402 -37.62 11.71 -16.81
N ASP A 403 -37.01 12.89 -16.98
CA ASP A 403 -37.61 14.03 -17.70
C ASP A 403 -37.69 13.82 -19.23
N LEU A 404 -37.10 12.76 -19.77
CA LEU A 404 -37.15 12.38 -21.19
C LEU A 404 -38.12 11.25 -21.51
N GLU A 405 -38.70 10.57 -20.50
CA GLU A 405 -39.66 9.46 -20.72
C GLU A 405 -40.94 9.64 -19.86
N GLU A 406 -41.78 10.64 -20.21
CA GLU A 406 -43.17 10.62 -19.83
C GLU A 406 -43.97 9.79 -20.81
N LYS A 407 -44.07 8.47 -20.58
CA LYS A 407 -45.25 7.60 -20.83
C LYS A 407 -44.89 6.11 -20.60
N GLY A 408 -45.43 5.57 -19.55
CA GLY A 408 -45.64 4.13 -19.46
C GLY A 408 -45.43 3.53 -18.06
N SER A 409 -46.55 3.34 -17.34
CA SER A 409 -46.91 2.41 -16.26
C SER A 409 -45.89 1.99 -15.17
N PRO A 410 -46.36 1.82 -13.93
CA PRO A 410 -45.49 1.55 -12.79
C PRO A 410 -45.03 0.10 -12.76
N CYS A 411 -43.75 -0.13 -12.64
CA CYS A 411 -43.21 -1.43 -12.33
C CYS A 411 -42.38 -1.38 -11.05
N GLU A 412 -42.53 -2.36 -10.28
CA GLU A 412 -42.17 -2.63 -8.90
C GLU A 412 -40.70 -2.28 -8.54
N ILE A 413 -40.55 -1.76 -7.32
CA ILE A 413 -39.27 -1.57 -6.63
C ILE A 413 -38.75 -2.97 -6.27
N GLY A 414 -37.87 -3.50 -7.09
CA GLY A 414 -37.10 -4.70 -6.84
C GLY A 414 -35.59 -4.35 -6.84
N GLY A 415 -34.94 -4.60 -5.72
CA GLY A 415 -33.49 -4.39 -5.59
C GLY A 415 -32.70 -5.32 -6.51
N SER A 416 -32.25 -4.81 -7.65
CA SER A 416 -31.51 -5.59 -8.64
C SER A 416 -30.12 -5.03 -8.96
N GLY A 417 -29.75 -3.88 -8.42
CA GLY A 417 -28.43 -3.27 -8.72
C GLY A 417 -27.22 -3.98 -8.09
N GLU A 418 -27.41 -4.72 -7.02
CA GLU A 418 -26.34 -5.46 -6.34
C GLU A 418 -26.14 -6.88 -6.91
N GLU A 419 -27.20 -7.54 -7.38
CA GLU A 419 -27.12 -8.87 -7.95
C GLU A 419 -26.52 -8.86 -9.37
N GLU A 420 -26.89 -7.90 -10.23
CA GLU A 420 -26.34 -7.75 -11.58
C GLU A 420 -24.85 -7.44 -11.58
N LEU A 421 -24.36 -6.78 -10.51
CA LEU A 421 -22.95 -6.46 -10.30
C LEU A 421 -22.16 -7.62 -9.67
N LEU A 422 -22.81 -8.60 -9.05
CA LEU A 422 -22.20 -9.83 -8.54
C LEU A 422 -21.98 -10.84 -9.67
N GLU A 423 -22.89 -10.91 -10.65
CA GLU A 423 -22.74 -11.78 -11.83
C GLU A 423 -21.57 -11.31 -12.72
N ASP A 424 -21.40 -10.00 -12.93
CA ASP A 424 -20.25 -9.44 -13.66
C ASP A 424 -18.90 -9.70 -12.95
N MET A 425 -18.89 -9.89 -11.62
CA MET A 425 -17.67 -10.22 -10.88
C MET A 425 -17.26 -11.69 -11.00
N LEU A 426 -18.18 -12.59 -11.25
CA LEU A 426 -17.90 -14.03 -11.43
C LEU A 426 -17.10 -14.29 -12.71
N SER A 427 -17.13 -13.36 -13.69
CA SER A 427 -16.33 -13.45 -14.91
C SER A 427 -14.84 -13.12 -14.71
N PHE A 428 -14.45 -12.53 -13.59
CA PHE A 428 -13.05 -12.22 -13.29
C PHE A 428 -12.26 -13.42 -12.74
N GLU A 429 -12.91 -14.52 -12.33
CA GLU A 429 -12.22 -15.71 -11.83
C GLU A 429 -11.31 -16.38 -12.87
N ASP A 430 -11.54 -16.11 -14.15
CA ASP A 430 -10.77 -16.73 -15.27
C ASP A 430 -9.53 -15.92 -15.70
N ASN A 431 -9.28 -14.70 -15.18
CA ASN A 431 -8.28 -13.81 -15.75
C ASN A 431 -6.86 -13.93 -15.15
N PHE A 432 -6.70 -14.53 -13.96
CA PHE A 432 -5.36 -14.85 -13.46
C PHE A 432 -4.92 -16.25 -13.88
N THR A 433 -4.32 -16.34 -15.06
CA THR A 433 -3.68 -17.59 -15.53
C THR A 433 -2.43 -17.96 -14.73
N HIS A 434 -1.82 -17.00 -14.02
CA HIS A 434 -0.62 -17.23 -13.24
C HIS A 434 -0.89 -17.58 -11.78
N GLU A 435 -0.60 -18.81 -11.41
CA GLU A 435 -0.61 -19.28 -10.03
C GLU A 435 0.18 -18.37 -9.07
N GLN A 436 1.11 -17.60 -9.60
CA GLN A 436 1.95 -16.65 -8.90
C GLN A 436 1.19 -15.42 -8.35
N LEU A 437 0.04 -15.05 -8.94
CA LEU A 437 -0.76 -13.90 -8.55
C LEU A 437 -1.96 -14.25 -7.67
N LYS A 438 -2.13 -15.50 -7.28
CA LYS A 438 -3.24 -15.97 -6.41
C LYS A 438 -3.36 -15.23 -5.07
N TYR A 439 -2.32 -14.61 -4.60
CA TYR A 439 -2.40 -13.78 -3.39
C TYR A 439 -3.32 -12.56 -3.57
N LEU A 440 -3.62 -12.17 -4.80
CA LEU A 440 -4.58 -11.08 -5.08
C LEU A 440 -6.03 -11.53 -4.93
N ASP A 441 -6.32 -12.83 -4.97
CA ASP A 441 -7.68 -13.37 -4.87
C ASP A 441 -8.39 -12.94 -3.57
N ILE A 442 -7.63 -12.71 -2.49
CA ILE A 442 -8.19 -12.19 -1.23
C ILE A 442 -8.88 -10.84 -1.36
N TYR A 443 -8.46 -10.03 -2.34
CA TYR A 443 -9.05 -8.72 -2.60
C TYR A 443 -10.29 -8.80 -3.48
N LEU A 444 -10.50 -9.95 -4.14
CA LEU A 444 -11.60 -10.21 -5.06
C LEU A 444 -12.71 -11.05 -4.41
N ASP A 445 -12.41 -11.76 -3.31
CA ASP A 445 -13.41 -12.57 -2.60
C ASP A 445 -14.42 -11.68 -1.87
N GLY A 446 -15.56 -11.43 -2.49
CA GLY A 446 -16.66 -10.63 -1.96
C GLY A 446 -17.27 -11.18 -0.66
N ARG A 447 -17.07 -12.48 -0.36
CA ARG A 447 -17.52 -13.09 0.89
C ARG A 447 -16.67 -12.67 2.09
N ARG A 448 -15.40 -12.41 1.86
CA ARG A 448 -14.42 -11.99 2.89
C ARG A 448 -14.26 -10.48 2.98
N ASN A 449 -14.47 -9.78 1.86
CA ASN A 449 -14.21 -8.36 1.78
C ASN A 449 -15.36 -7.62 1.07
N PRO A 450 -16.18 -6.84 1.79
CA PRO A 450 -17.26 -6.04 1.18
C PRO A 450 -16.75 -5.00 0.15
N GLN A 451 -15.45 -4.67 0.19
CA GLN A 451 -14.81 -3.76 -0.76
C GLN A 451 -14.17 -4.48 -1.95
N ALA A 452 -14.33 -5.81 -2.05
CA ALA A 452 -13.71 -6.62 -3.12
C ALA A 452 -13.96 -6.07 -4.51
N LYS A 453 -15.18 -5.61 -4.78
CA LYS A 453 -15.56 -4.99 -6.04
C LYS A 453 -14.76 -3.74 -6.37
N LYS A 454 -14.56 -2.83 -5.39
CA LYS A 454 -13.73 -1.64 -5.60
C LYS A 454 -12.27 -2.03 -5.79
N ASN A 455 -11.79 -3.00 -5.03
CA ASN A 455 -10.42 -3.51 -5.14
C ASN A 455 -10.16 -4.14 -6.51
N GLY A 456 -11.10 -4.94 -7.02
CA GLY A 456 -11.03 -5.51 -8.37
C GLY A 456 -10.96 -4.43 -9.45
N ALA A 457 -11.77 -3.38 -9.34
CA ALA A 457 -11.74 -2.26 -10.26
C ALA A 457 -10.38 -1.55 -10.31
N PHE A 458 -9.69 -1.40 -9.16
CA PHE A 458 -8.35 -0.82 -9.11
C PHE A 458 -7.30 -1.70 -9.77
N LEU A 459 -7.38 -3.00 -9.58
CA LEU A 459 -6.36 -3.94 -10.02
C LEU A 459 -6.46 -4.26 -11.52
N PHE A 460 -7.68 -4.45 -12.03
CA PHE A 460 -7.87 -5.06 -13.33
C PHE A 460 -8.26 -4.08 -14.43
N LYS A 461 -9.14 -3.13 -14.17
CA LYS A 461 -9.64 -2.27 -15.25
C LYS A 461 -8.53 -1.42 -15.86
N PRO A 462 -8.39 -1.44 -17.19
CA PRO A 462 -7.29 -0.76 -17.85
C PRO A 462 -7.31 0.76 -17.72
N VAL A 463 -8.48 1.37 -17.62
CA VAL A 463 -8.60 2.82 -17.44
C VAL A 463 -9.22 3.13 -16.09
N LEU A 464 -8.50 3.89 -15.26
CA LEU A 464 -8.94 4.29 -13.94
C LEU A 464 -9.08 5.82 -13.89
N VAL A 465 -10.26 6.31 -13.51
CA VAL A 465 -10.50 7.73 -13.20
C VAL A 465 -10.76 7.82 -11.69
N ALA A 466 -9.85 8.40 -10.94
CA ALA A 466 -9.88 8.38 -9.49
C ALA A 466 -9.64 9.76 -8.87
N THR A 467 -10.15 9.98 -7.65
CA THR A 467 -9.73 11.10 -6.81
C THR A 467 -8.36 10.85 -6.20
N ILE A 468 -7.63 11.92 -5.91
CA ILE A 468 -6.29 11.85 -5.29
C ILE A 468 -6.39 11.61 -3.78
N ASP A 469 -7.52 11.93 -3.15
CA ASP A 469 -7.81 11.86 -1.71
C ASP A 469 -8.17 10.44 -1.21
#